data_f059d40021c735ddd376d9f17f2654fc
#
_entry.id   f059d40021c735ddd376d9f17f2654fc
#
_cell.length_a   1.000
_cell.length_b   1.000
_cell.length_c   1.000
_cell.angle_alpha   90.00
_cell.angle_beta   90.00
_cell.angle_gamma   90.00
#
_symmetry.space_group_name_H-M   'P 1'
#
loop_
_entity.id
_entity.type
_entity.pdbx_description
1 polymer ?
#
loop_
_entity_poly.entity_id
_entity_poly.type
_entity_poly.pdbx_seq_one_letter_code
_entity_poly.pdbx_strand_id
1 'polypeptide(L)'
;MDDDQSDDVQKFKVVIIGESGVGKTSILNSYITEQYDPDITSTFSAQNVNKLVKLRDKAINLNIWDTAGQEKYRSLSKIFFKGVDVAILVYDITNEKSFKELKEYWYKELIKEARNNIGKLNT
;
A
#
# COMPACT_ATOMS: atom_id res chain seq x y z
N MET A 1 25.18 8.99 17.51
CA MET A 1 24.56 9.71 16.62
C MET A 1 23.24 9.33 16.13
N ASP A 2 22.60 10.28 15.55
CA ASP A 2 21.24 10.10 15.07
C ASP A 2 21.15 9.11 13.94
N ASP A 3 22.25 8.92 13.22
CA ASP A 3 22.25 8.01 12.09
C ASP A 3 22.02 6.57 12.51
N ASP A 4 22.49 6.20 13.70
CA ASP A 4 22.31 4.85 14.18
C ASP A 4 20.87 4.54 14.44
N GLN A 5 20.11 5.54 14.88
CA GLN A 5 18.69 5.33 15.16
C GLN A 5 17.88 5.15 13.89
N SER A 6 18.25 5.87 12.83
CA SER A 6 17.54 5.73 11.57
C SER A 6 17.82 4.38 10.91
N ASP A 7 19.00 3.81 11.19
CA ASP A 7 19.35 2.50 10.63
C ASP A 7 18.54 1.38 11.26
N ASP A 8 18.04 1.61 12.48
CA ASP A 8 17.25 0.60 13.18
C ASP A 8 15.79 0.59 12.75
N VAL A 9 15.37 1.58 11.98
CA VAL A 9 13.98 1.66 11.52
C VAL A 9 13.83 0.88 10.24
N GLN A 10 13.03 -0.18 10.29
CA GLN A 10 12.74 -0.96 9.10
C GLN A 10 11.64 -0.27 8.30
N LYS A 11 11.78 -0.30 6.99
CA LYS A 11 10.82 0.29 6.08
C LYS A 11 10.09 -0.81 5.32
N PHE A 12 8.78 -0.70 5.28
CA PHE A 12 7.96 -1.65 4.54
C PHE A 12 7.07 -0.91 3.56
N LYS A 13 7.03 -1.41 2.35
CA LYS A 13 6.14 -0.86 1.34
C LYS A 13 4.83 -1.62 1.38
N VAL A 14 3.74 -0.88 1.62
CA VAL A 14 2.39 -1.41 1.67
C VAL A 14 1.61 -0.81 0.51
N VAL A 15 0.87 -1.63 -0.21
CA VAL A 15 0.03 -1.13 -1.28
C VAL A 15 -1.42 -1.53 -1.02
N ILE A 16 -2.35 -0.61 -1.28
CA ILE A 16 -3.79 -0.86 -1.16
C ILE A 16 -4.34 -0.93 -2.57
N ILE A 17 -4.88 -2.08 -2.95
CA ILE A 17 -5.33 -2.32 -4.32
C ILE A 17 -6.77 -2.82 -4.35
N GLY A 18 -7.43 -2.56 -5.46
CA GLY A 18 -8.82 -2.92 -5.70
C GLY A 18 -9.42 -1.99 -6.74
N GLU A 19 -10.66 -2.29 -7.13
CA GLU A 19 -11.35 -1.47 -8.12
C GLU A 19 -11.70 -0.10 -7.58
N SER A 20 -12.02 0.81 -8.50
CA SER A 20 -12.46 2.15 -8.14
C SER A 20 -13.73 2.08 -7.29
N GLY A 21 -13.78 2.91 -6.26
CA GLY A 21 -14.99 3.05 -5.45
C GLY A 21 -15.19 2.00 -4.38
N VAL A 22 -14.21 1.13 -4.13
CA VAL A 22 -14.39 0.08 -3.11
C VAL A 22 -14.03 0.56 -1.70
N GLY A 23 -13.47 1.77 -1.57
CA GLY A 23 -13.19 2.32 -0.25
C GLY A 23 -11.73 2.32 0.14
N LYS A 24 -10.82 2.18 -0.81
CA LYS A 24 -9.38 2.17 -0.52
C LYS A 24 -8.94 3.44 0.20
N THR A 25 -9.29 4.57 -0.37
CA THR A 25 -8.92 5.86 0.21
C THR A 25 -9.60 6.08 1.55
N SER A 26 -10.83 5.62 1.69
CA SER A 26 -11.55 5.74 2.96
C SER A 26 -10.88 4.94 4.06
N ILE A 27 -10.38 3.77 3.75
CA ILE A 27 -9.66 2.96 4.73
C ILE A 27 -8.38 3.66 5.17
N LEU A 28 -7.63 4.19 4.23
CA LEU A 28 -6.40 4.90 4.54
C LEU A 28 -6.69 6.16 5.34
N ASN A 29 -7.73 6.89 4.96
CA ASN A 29 -8.17 8.08 5.68
C ASN A 29 -8.48 7.76 7.13
N SER A 30 -9.25 6.71 7.33
CA SER A 30 -9.67 6.32 8.67
C SER A 30 -8.47 5.96 9.54
N TYR A 31 -7.52 5.28 8.97
CA TYR A 31 -6.30 4.90 9.69
C TYR A 31 -5.49 6.12 10.11
N ILE A 32 -5.35 7.07 9.20
CA ILE A 32 -4.53 8.25 9.43
C ILE A 32 -5.21 9.20 10.43
N THR A 33 -6.52 9.37 10.30
CA THR A 33 -7.24 10.33 11.16
C THR A 33 -7.40 9.86 12.59
N GLU A 34 -7.29 8.57 12.86
CA GLU A 34 -7.30 8.10 14.24
C GLU A 34 -6.17 8.70 15.06
N GLN A 35 -5.08 9.04 14.38
CA GLN A 35 -3.96 9.70 15.03
C GLN A 35 -3.88 11.11 14.48
N TYR A 36 -4.90 11.87 14.78
CA TYR A 36 -5.12 13.18 14.22
C TYR A 36 -3.88 14.05 14.26
N ASP A 37 -3.49 14.56 13.11
CA ASP A 37 -2.45 15.55 12.95
C ASP A 37 -2.85 16.41 11.75
N PRO A 38 -3.07 17.72 11.95
CA PRO A 38 -3.49 18.58 10.85
C PRO A 38 -2.52 18.56 9.68
N ASP A 39 -1.24 18.33 9.97
CA ASP A 39 -0.23 18.33 8.91
C ASP A 39 -0.33 17.09 8.04
N ILE A 40 -0.82 15.98 8.59
CA ILE A 40 -0.97 14.74 7.83
C ILE A 40 -2.07 14.87 6.79
N THR A 41 -3.11 15.64 7.10
CA THR A 41 -4.22 15.77 6.15
C THR A 41 -3.79 16.43 4.86
N SER A 42 -2.74 17.27 4.90
CA SER A 42 -2.24 17.90 3.69
C SER A 42 -1.49 16.92 2.79
N THR A 43 -0.94 15.85 3.34
CA THR A 43 -0.24 14.85 2.54
C THR A 43 -1.20 13.86 1.91
N PHE A 44 -2.46 13.98 2.23
CA PHE A 44 -3.49 13.05 1.77
C PHE A 44 -3.70 13.11 0.28
N SER A 45 -3.37 14.23 -0.34
CA SER A 45 -3.45 14.34 -1.78
C SER A 45 -2.35 13.53 -2.46
N ALA A 46 -1.31 13.16 -1.73
CA ALA A 46 -0.25 12.33 -2.27
C ALA A 46 -0.70 10.87 -2.28
N GLN A 47 -0.24 10.12 -3.27
CA GLN A 47 -0.60 8.73 -3.41
C GLN A 47 0.18 7.83 -2.48
N ASN A 48 1.11 8.38 -1.72
CA ASN A 48 1.84 7.58 -0.77
C ASN A 48 2.00 8.36 0.53
N VAL A 49 1.91 7.64 1.62
CA VAL A 49 1.97 8.20 2.97
C VAL A 49 2.96 7.39 3.78
N ASN A 50 3.83 8.08 4.49
CA ASN A 50 4.75 7.44 5.42
C ASN A 50 4.17 7.52 6.82
N LYS A 51 4.15 6.39 7.51
CA LYS A 51 3.65 6.34 8.87
C LYS A 51 4.60 5.55 9.75
N LEU A 52 5.06 6.19 10.80
CA LEU A 52 5.92 5.55 11.77
C LEU A 52 5.06 4.84 12.81
N VAL A 53 5.30 3.55 12.99
CA VAL A 53 4.57 2.74 13.97
C VAL A 53 5.56 2.16 14.94
N LYS A 54 5.26 2.31 16.22
CA LYS A 54 6.11 1.74 17.27
C LYS A 54 5.47 0.46 17.77
N LEU A 55 6.23 -0.63 17.70
CA LEU A 55 5.80 -1.93 18.19
C LEU A 55 6.80 -2.38 19.23
N ARG A 56 6.37 -2.35 20.49
CA ARG A 56 7.24 -2.67 21.62
C ARG A 56 8.46 -1.76 21.59
N ASP A 57 9.65 -2.33 21.39
CA ASP A 57 10.89 -1.57 21.38
C ASP A 57 11.40 -1.28 19.96
N LYS A 58 10.60 -1.61 18.95
CA LYS A 58 10.99 -1.40 17.56
C LYS A 58 10.13 -0.34 16.90
N ALA A 59 10.74 0.40 15.99
CA ALA A 59 10.02 1.35 15.15
C ALA A 59 9.99 0.84 13.72
N ILE A 60 8.83 0.96 13.09
CA ILE A 60 8.61 0.52 11.72
C ILE A 60 8.06 1.69 10.93
N ASN A 61 8.61 1.91 9.76
CA ASN A 61 8.09 2.93 8.86
C ASN A 61 7.29 2.25 7.76
N LEU A 62 5.99 2.52 7.74
CA LEU A 62 5.09 2.00 6.70
C LEU A 62 4.98 3.05 5.60
N ASN A 63 5.43 2.68 4.41
CA ASN A 63 5.23 3.51 3.23
C ASN A 63 4.02 2.96 2.50
N ILE A 64 2.88 3.63 2.67
CA ILE A 64 1.59 3.15 2.20
C ILE A 64 1.23 3.82 0.89
N TRP A 65 0.97 3.02 -0.13
CA TRP A 65 0.61 3.50 -1.46
C TRP A 65 -0.86 3.22 -1.72
N ASP A 66 -1.62 4.30 -1.93
CA ASP A 66 -3.02 4.21 -2.31
C ASP A 66 -3.09 4.30 -3.84
N THR A 67 -3.62 3.26 -4.46
CA THR A 67 -3.73 3.23 -5.91
C THR A 67 -5.04 3.85 -6.41
N ALA A 68 -5.79 4.54 -5.55
CA ALA A 68 -7.04 5.19 -5.96
C ALA A 68 -6.77 6.20 -7.07
N GLY A 69 -7.63 6.17 -8.08
CA GLY A 69 -7.47 7.04 -9.24
C GLY A 69 -6.58 6.45 -10.32
N GLN A 70 -5.85 5.38 -10.03
CA GLN A 70 -4.98 4.74 -11.00
C GLN A 70 -5.56 3.45 -11.57
N GLU A 71 -6.77 3.09 -11.14
CA GLU A 71 -7.37 1.80 -11.54
C GLU A 71 -7.60 1.72 -13.05
N LYS A 72 -7.89 2.83 -13.68
CA LYS A 72 -8.08 2.85 -15.13
C LYS A 72 -6.79 2.84 -15.92
N TYR A 73 -5.66 3.00 -15.23
CA TYR A 73 -4.35 2.96 -15.86
C TYR A 73 -3.62 1.70 -15.41
N ARG A 74 -4.17 0.55 -15.77
CA ARG A 74 -3.66 -0.74 -15.28
C ARG A 74 -2.20 -0.98 -15.64
N SER A 75 -1.74 -0.36 -16.72
CA SER A 75 -0.33 -0.48 -17.11
C SER A 75 0.63 0.10 -16.07
N LEU A 76 0.13 0.96 -15.17
CA LEU A 76 0.95 1.54 -14.12
C LEU A 76 1.05 0.66 -12.88
N SER A 77 0.31 -0.45 -12.83
CA SER A 77 0.27 -1.29 -11.64
C SER A 77 1.64 -1.82 -11.25
N LYS A 78 2.51 -2.05 -12.22
CA LYS A 78 3.86 -2.55 -11.93
C LYS A 78 4.65 -1.57 -11.07
N ILE A 79 4.43 -0.28 -11.26
CA ILE A 79 5.12 0.74 -10.48
C ILE A 79 4.73 0.62 -9.01
N PHE A 80 3.44 0.41 -8.75
CA PHE A 80 2.95 0.29 -7.38
C PHE A 80 3.38 -1.02 -6.74
N PHE A 81 3.48 -2.09 -7.52
CA PHE A 81 3.74 -3.42 -6.98
C PHE A 81 5.23 -3.74 -6.82
N LYS A 82 6.08 -2.93 -7.41
CA LYS A 82 7.52 -3.18 -7.32
C LYS A 82 8.00 -3.01 -5.90
N GLY A 83 8.64 -4.03 -5.37
CA GLY A 83 9.20 -3.97 -4.02
C GLY A 83 8.18 -3.97 -2.90
N VAL A 84 6.95 -4.41 -3.17
CA VAL A 84 5.90 -4.46 -2.16
C VAL A 84 6.18 -5.55 -1.15
N ASP A 85 6.07 -5.20 0.12
CA ASP A 85 6.18 -6.15 1.22
C ASP A 85 4.82 -6.68 1.64
N VAL A 86 3.80 -5.82 1.62
CA VAL A 86 2.45 -6.18 2.04
C VAL A 86 1.45 -5.55 1.08
N ALA A 87 0.45 -6.32 0.69
CA ALA A 87 -0.63 -5.81 -0.13
C ALA A 87 -1.96 -5.99 0.60
N ILE A 88 -2.75 -4.93 0.62
CA ILE A 88 -4.09 -4.96 1.20
C ILE A 88 -5.07 -4.95 0.03
N LEU A 89 -5.83 -6.03 -0.09
CA LEU A 89 -6.77 -6.20 -1.19
C LEU A 89 -8.16 -5.82 -0.71
N VAL A 90 -8.79 -4.87 -1.39
CA VAL A 90 -10.05 -4.31 -0.96
C VAL A 90 -11.13 -4.54 -2.02
N TYR A 91 -12.30 -4.98 -1.58
CA TYR A 91 -13.46 -5.08 -2.44
C TYR A 91 -14.70 -4.68 -1.65
N ASP A 92 -15.75 -4.36 -2.39
CA ASP A 92 -17.02 -3.96 -1.81
C ASP A 92 -17.95 -5.18 -1.79
N ILE A 93 -18.36 -5.61 -0.62
CA ILE A 93 -19.20 -6.83 -0.49
C ILE A 93 -20.55 -6.67 -1.19
N THR A 94 -20.97 -5.46 -1.47
CA THR A 94 -22.21 -5.20 -2.19
C THR A 94 -22.02 -5.11 -3.70
N ASN A 95 -20.77 -5.23 -4.17
CA ASN A 95 -20.43 -5.11 -5.58
C ASN A 95 -19.62 -6.34 -6.00
N GLU A 96 -20.31 -7.32 -6.55
CA GLU A 96 -19.69 -8.59 -6.94
C GLU A 96 -18.59 -8.38 -7.98
N LYS A 97 -18.75 -7.41 -8.84
CA LYS A 97 -17.75 -7.11 -9.86
C LYS A 97 -16.43 -6.68 -9.24
N SER A 98 -16.48 -5.96 -8.13
CA SER A 98 -15.25 -5.51 -7.49
C SER A 98 -14.44 -6.69 -6.96
N PHE A 99 -15.10 -7.73 -6.45
CA PHE A 99 -14.42 -8.93 -6.00
C PHE A 99 -13.84 -9.72 -7.18
N LYS A 100 -14.63 -9.82 -8.25
CA LYS A 100 -14.20 -10.54 -9.44
C LYS A 100 -12.96 -9.91 -10.05
N GLU A 101 -12.94 -8.59 -10.19
CA GLU A 101 -11.80 -7.88 -10.76
C GLU A 101 -10.59 -7.98 -9.84
N LEU A 102 -10.81 -7.93 -8.53
CA LEU A 102 -9.73 -8.08 -7.57
C LEU A 102 -9.04 -9.44 -7.74
N LYS A 103 -9.84 -10.48 -7.86
CA LYS A 103 -9.34 -11.85 -7.98
C LYS A 103 -8.72 -12.11 -9.36
N GLU A 104 -9.37 -11.67 -10.42
CA GLU A 104 -8.99 -12.03 -11.78
C GLU A 104 -7.92 -11.12 -12.37
N TYR A 105 -7.82 -9.89 -11.89
CA TYR A 105 -6.81 -8.97 -12.42
C TYR A 105 -5.77 -8.59 -11.36
N TRP A 106 -6.20 -7.91 -10.28
CA TRP A 106 -5.26 -7.29 -9.35
C TRP A 106 -4.40 -8.29 -8.61
N TYR A 107 -5.02 -9.35 -8.13
CA TYR A 107 -4.28 -10.39 -7.42
C TYR A 107 -3.27 -11.08 -8.33
N LYS A 108 -3.66 -11.37 -9.56
CA LYS A 108 -2.77 -12.03 -10.50
C LYS A 108 -1.57 -11.16 -10.86
N GLU A 109 -1.78 -9.88 -11.06
CA GLU A 109 -0.69 -8.96 -11.36
C GLU A 109 0.26 -8.83 -10.18
N LEU A 110 -0.28 -8.81 -8.97
CA LEU A 110 0.53 -8.75 -7.76
C LEU A 110 1.42 -9.98 -7.62
N ILE A 111 0.85 -11.16 -7.81
CA ILE A 111 1.59 -12.42 -7.71
C ILE A 111 2.68 -12.51 -8.78
N LYS A 112 2.36 -12.05 -9.98
CA LYS A 112 3.31 -12.03 -11.08
C LYS A 112 4.53 -11.18 -10.73
N GLU A 113 4.30 -10.00 -10.17
CA GLU A 113 5.41 -9.12 -9.78
C GLU A 113 6.19 -9.69 -8.61
N ALA A 114 5.51 -10.32 -7.66
CA ALA A 114 6.16 -10.95 -6.51
C ALA A 114 7.09 -12.07 -6.96
N ARG A 115 6.65 -12.88 -7.91
CA ARG A 115 7.48 -13.96 -8.44
C ARG A 115 8.72 -13.43 -9.15
N ASN A 116 8.57 -12.34 -9.88
CA ASN A 116 9.71 -11.72 -10.53
C ASN A 116 10.74 -11.25 -9.53
N ASN A 117 10.28 -10.67 -8.40
CA ASN A 117 11.17 -10.19 -7.36
C ASN A 117 11.89 -11.35 -6.66
N ILE A 118 11.19 -12.43 -6.40
CA ILE A 118 11.78 -13.61 -5.78
C ILE A 118 12.84 -14.21 -6.70
N GLY A 119 12.55 -14.28 -8.00
CA GLY A 119 13.50 -14.76 -8.96
C GLY A 119 14.78 -13.95 -8.98
N LYS A 120 14.67 -12.64 -8.85
CA LYS A 120 15.84 -11.77 -8.80
C LYS A 120 16.65 -11.98 -7.54
N LEU A 121 15.99 -12.23 -6.42
CA LEU A 121 16.68 -12.45 -5.16
C LEU A 121 17.45 -13.76 -5.16
N ASN A 122 16.96 -14.74 -5.90
CA ASN A 122 17.56 -16.06 -5.92
C ASN A 122 18.65 -16.20 -6.97
N THR A 123 18.82 -15.19 -7.79
CA THR A 123 19.90 -15.20 -8.75
C THR A 123 21.10 -14.40 -8.26
#